data_ef1caf7fdb466b89af119d6e3c722546
#
_entry.id   ef1caf7fdb466b89af119d6e3c722546
#
_cell.length_a   1.000
_cell.length_b   1.000
_cell.length_c   1.000
_cell.angle_alpha   90.00
_cell.angle_beta   90.00
_cell.angle_gamma   90.00
#
_symmetry.space_group_name_H-M   'P 1'
#
loop_
_entity.id
_entity.type
_entity.pdbx_description
1 polymer ?
#
loop_
_entity_poly.entity_id
_entity_poly.type
_entity_poly.pdbx_seq_one_letter_code
_entity_poly.pdbx_strand_id
1 'polypeptide(L)'
;MAHFKGKVVLLNLWATWCKPCQIEMPAFNFLQKRYKQGGFEVVAVAINDTPEKVSAFIQQNRLDYITPYVDSHQMVGRAFAPKAMPTSYLINRKGEVIAGKAGLSDWLSAEMMNLIEGELRKAQAPFELPKGMQVIDRNDIHGGIRF
;
A
#
# COMPACT_ATOMS: atom_id res chain seq x y z
N MET A 1 -6.59 -0.58 8.36
CA MET A 1 -5.40 -1.37 7.96
C MET A 1 -5.29 -2.75 8.65
N ALA A 2 -6.40 -3.26 9.20
CA ALA A 2 -6.39 -4.54 9.92
C ALA A 2 -5.94 -5.73 9.05
N HIS A 3 -6.25 -5.72 7.75
CA HIS A 3 -5.88 -6.77 6.80
C HIS A 3 -4.38 -6.89 6.54
N PHE A 4 -3.63 -5.82 6.80
CA PHE A 4 -2.21 -5.77 6.51
C PHE A 4 -1.36 -5.84 7.77
N LYS A 5 -1.99 -6.13 8.90
CA LYS A 5 -1.30 -6.22 10.17
C LYS A 5 -0.25 -7.33 10.15
N GLY A 6 0.94 -6.99 10.61
CA GLY A 6 2.06 -7.90 10.55
C GLY A 6 2.82 -7.87 9.24
N LYS A 7 2.32 -7.15 8.24
CA LYS A 7 3.03 -6.93 6.98
C LYS A 7 3.71 -5.56 6.98
N VAL A 8 4.77 -5.46 6.19
CA VAL A 8 5.35 -4.16 5.83
C VAL A 8 4.55 -3.65 4.65
N VAL A 9 3.96 -2.46 4.77
CA VAL A 9 3.05 -1.91 3.77
C VAL A 9 3.63 -0.64 3.17
N LEU A 10 3.64 -0.56 1.86
CA LEU A 10 3.87 0.68 1.13
C LEU A 10 2.52 1.19 0.64
N LEU A 11 1.97 2.16 1.36
CA LEU A 11 0.71 2.80 1.01
C LEU A 11 0.99 3.93 0.04
N ASN A 12 0.40 3.85 -1.15
CA ASN A 12 0.57 4.86 -2.19
C ASN A 12 -0.78 5.46 -2.56
N LEU A 13 -0.89 6.77 -2.46
CA LEU A 13 -2.05 7.53 -2.91
C LEU A 13 -1.74 8.09 -4.30
N TRP A 14 -2.52 7.68 -5.29
CA TRP A 14 -2.25 7.98 -6.70
C TRP A 14 -3.53 8.21 -7.48
N ALA A 15 -3.41 8.48 -8.76
CA ALA A 15 -4.54 8.54 -9.69
C ALA A 15 -4.07 8.25 -11.11
N THR A 16 -4.97 7.74 -11.94
CA THR A 16 -4.67 7.47 -13.36
C THR A 16 -4.43 8.75 -14.15
N TRP A 17 -5.02 9.86 -13.72
CA TRP A 17 -4.85 11.17 -14.35
C TRP A 17 -3.59 11.92 -13.89
N CYS A 18 -2.81 11.35 -12.99
CA CYS A 18 -1.62 11.98 -12.40
C CYS A 18 -0.36 11.42 -13.07
N LYS A 19 0.34 12.23 -13.84
CA LYS A 19 1.52 11.81 -14.60
C LYS A 19 2.66 11.32 -13.70
N PRO A 20 3.07 12.04 -12.65
CA PRO A 20 4.12 11.54 -11.73
C PRO A 20 3.73 10.23 -11.08
N CYS A 21 2.45 10.01 -10.76
CA CYS A 21 1.96 8.76 -10.20
C CYS A 21 2.19 7.59 -11.16
N GLN A 22 1.90 7.80 -12.43
CA GLN A 22 2.09 6.78 -13.47
C GLN A 22 3.55 6.35 -13.57
N ILE A 23 4.48 7.29 -13.40
CA ILE A 23 5.92 7.06 -13.50
C ILE A 23 6.40 6.14 -12.37
N GLU A 24 5.81 6.24 -11.17
CA GLU A 24 6.21 5.42 -10.02
C GLU A 24 5.68 3.98 -10.06
N MET A 25 4.59 3.73 -10.77
CA MET A 25 3.89 2.44 -10.69
C MET A 25 4.75 1.24 -11.10
N PRO A 26 5.61 1.31 -12.12
CA PRO A 26 6.49 0.18 -12.44
C PRO A 26 7.44 -0.17 -11.30
N ALA A 27 7.95 0.82 -10.57
CA ALA A 27 8.81 0.59 -9.40
C ALA A 27 8.05 -0.15 -8.29
N PHE A 28 6.81 0.24 -8.02
CA PHE A 28 5.98 -0.43 -7.03
C PHE A 28 5.66 -1.86 -7.44
N ASN A 29 5.41 -2.10 -8.71
CA ASN A 29 5.20 -3.44 -9.23
C ASN A 29 6.44 -4.33 -9.04
N PHE A 30 7.61 -3.78 -9.29
CA PHE A 30 8.88 -4.46 -9.05
C PHE A 30 9.06 -4.81 -7.57
N LEU A 31 8.83 -3.86 -6.67
CA LEU A 31 8.94 -4.08 -5.23
C LEU A 31 7.98 -5.15 -4.75
N GLN A 32 6.74 -5.15 -5.23
CA GLN A 32 5.76 -6.15 -4.87
C GLN A 32 6.19 -7.54 -5.30
N LYS A 33 6.67 -7.66 -6.54
CA LYS A 33 7.20 -8.93 -7.05
C LYS A 33 8.37 -9.44 -6.21
N ARG A 34 9.31 -8.55 -5.89
CA ARG A 34 10.53 -8.90 -5.19
C ARG A 34 10.29 -9.33 -3.75
N TYR A 35 9.41 -8.65 -3.04
CA TYR A 35 9.25 -8.81 -1.58
C TYR A 35 7.94 -9.48 -1.15
N LYS A 36 7.15 -9.92 -2.09
CA LYS A 36 5.83 -10.51 -1.79
C LYS A 36 5.90 -11.62 -0.75
N GLN A 37 6.84 -12.53 -0.87
CA GLN A 37 6.96 -13.68 0.02
C GLN A 37 7.49 -13.31 1.41
N GLY A 38 8.15 -12.17 1.52
CA GLY A 38 8.68 -11.68 2.79
C GLY A 38 7.66 -10.95 3.68
N GLY A 39 6.42 -10.87 3.23
CA GLY A 39 5.38 -10.16 3.99
C GLY A 39 5.31 -8.67 3.66
N PHE A 40 5.64 -8.30 2.43
CA PHE A 40 5.53 -6.94 1.91
C PHE A 40 4.30 -6.79 1.03
N GLU A 41 3.62 -5.67 1.17
CA GLU A 41 2.43 -5.37 0.37
C GLU A 41 2.46 -3.92 -0.10
N VAL A 42 2.29 -3.73 -1.41
CA VAL A 42 2.01 -2.40 -1.96
C VAL A 42 0.50 -2.21 -1.98
N VAL A 43 0.03 -1.20 -1.29
CA VAL A 43 -1.38 -0.83 -1.26
C VAL A 43 -1.54 0.49 -2.01
N ALA A 44 -1.85 0.40 -3.30
CA ALA A 44 -2.01 1.56 -4.16
C ALA A 44 -3.48 1.93 -4.22
N VAL A 45 -3.81 3.07 -3.61
CA VAL A 45 -5.20 3.55 -3.50
C VAL A 45 -5.40 4.72 -4.46
N ALA A 46 -6.25 4.53 -5.46
CA ALA A 46 -6.56 5.58 -6.43
C ALA A 46 -7.57 6.58 -5.82
N ILE A 47 -7.21 7.85 -5.86
CA ILE A 47 -7.98 8.96 -5.33
C ILE A 47 -8.69 9.70 -6.48
N ASN A 48 -9.97 10.01 -6.29
CA ASN A 48 -10.76 10.72 -7.30
C ASN A 48 -10.67 10.04 -8.67
N ASP A 49 -10.92 8.75 -8.69
CA ASP A 49 -10.77 7.92 -9.88
C ASP A 49 -11.90 6.89 -9.94
N THR A 50 -11.94 6.12 -11.01
CA THR A 50 -12.95 5.08 -11.21
C THR A 50 -12.31 3.70 -11.30
N PRO A 51 -13.02 2.64 -10.88
CA PRO A 51 -12.52 1.27 -11.01
C PRO A 51 -12.17 0.91 -12.46
N GLU A 52 -12.95 1.38 -13.41
CA GLU A 52 -12.76 1.08 -14.83
C GLU A 52 -11.44 1.68 -15.37
N LYS A 53 -11.16 2.94 -15.03
CA LYS A 53 -9.91 3.61 -15.43
C LYS A 53 -8.70 2.98 -14.77
N VAL A 54 -8.81 2.65 -13.48
CA VAL A 54 -7.72 2.02 -12.73
C VAL A 54 -7.42 0.64 -13.30
N SER A 55 -8.44 -0.19 -13.52
CA SER A 55 -8.30 -1.50 -14.13
C SER A 55 -7.62 -1.45 -15.49
N ALA A 56 -8.08 -0.53 -16.35
CA ALA A 56 -7.51 -0.35 -17.69
C ALA A 56 -6.03 0.03 -17.61
N PHE A 57 -5.67 0.95 -16.71
CA PHE A 57 -4.29 1.37 -16.54
C PHE A 57 -3.40 0.19 -16.08
N ILE A 58 -3.85 -0.57 -15.09
CA ILE A 58 -3.12 -1.73 -14.56
C ILE A 58 -2.86 -2.75 -15.67
N GLN A 59 -3.88 -3.06 -16.48
CA GLN A 59 -3.76 -4.01 -17.59
C GLN A 59 -2.85 -3.52 -18.70
N GLN A 60 -3.03 -2.28 -19.13
CA GLN A 60 -2.26 -1.68 -20.23
C GLN A 60 -0.78 -1.58 -19.89
N ASN A 61 -0.45 -1.37 -18.62
CA ASN A 61 0.93 -1.21 -18.17
C ASN A 61 1.52 -2.50 -17.56
N ARG A 62 0.79 -3.61 -17.64
CA ARG A 62 1.22 -4.93 -17.14
C ARG A 62 1.72 -4.89 -15.71
N LEU A 63 0.96 -4.23 -14.85
CA LEU A 63 1.28 -4.14 -13.43
C LEU A 63 0.69 -5.34 -12.68
N ASP A 64 1.17 -6.52 -13.01
CA ASP A 64 0.56 -7.80 -12.63
C ASP A 64 0.65 -8.11 -11.15
N TYR A 65 1.58 -7.48 -10.44
CA TYR A 65 1.79 -7.70 -9.00
C TYR A 65 1.06 -6.69 -8.13
N ILE A 66 0.51 -5.63 -8.73
CA ILE A 66 -0.22 -4.60 -8.00
C ILE A 66 -1.69 -5.00 -7.88
N THR A 67 -2.18 -5.01 -6.64
CA THR A 67 -3.62 -5.11 -6.39
C THR A 67 -4.17 -3.69 -6.28
N PRO A 68 -5.02 -3.27 -7.23
CA PRO A 68 -5.53 -1.91 -7.22
C PRO A 68 -6.69 -1.74 -6.22
N TYR A 69 -6.71 -0.60 -5.57
CA TYR A 69 -7.82 -0.15 -4.72
C TYR A 69 -8.31 1.20 -5.19
N VAL A 70 -9.59 1.46 -5.04
CA VAL A 70 -10.19 2.75 -5.38
C VAL A 70 -10.86 3.33 -4.15
N ASP A 71 -10.60 4.60 -3.87
CA ASP A 71 -11.19 5.32 -2.74
C ASP A 71 -12.61 5.80 -3.10
N SER A 72 -13.55 4.85 -3.21
CA SER A 72 -14.90 5.10 -3.72
C SER A 72 -15.71 6.12 -2.88
N HIS A 73 -15.42 6.22 -1.59
CA HIS A 73 -16.13 7.10 -0.66
C HIS A 73 -15.27 8.27 -0.20
N GLN A 74 -14.14 8.48 -0.83
CA GLN A 74 -13.19 9.56 -0.49
C GLN A 74 -12.71 9.52 0.97
N MET A 75 -12.79 8.37 1.62
CA MET A 75 -12.41 8.20 3.02
C MET A 75 -10.90 8.31 3.22
N VAL A 76 -10.12 7.65 2.37
CA VAL A 76 -8.66 7.69 2.42
C VAL A 76 -8.15 9.08 2.04
N GLY A 77 -8.71 9.66 0.97
CA GLY A 77 -8.36 11.00 0.54
C GLY A 77 -8.59 12.05 1.63
N ARG A 78 -9.67 11.94 2.37
CA ARG A 78 -9.98 12.85 3.49
C ARG A 78 -9.08 12.59 4.69
N ALA A 79 -8.85 11.31 5.04
CA ALA A 79 -8.05 10.94 6.21
C ALA A 79 -6.59 11.38 6.06
N PHE A 80 -6.00 11.17 4.90
CA PHE A 80 -4.61 11.52 4.65
C PHE A 80 -4.43 12.93 4.08
N ALA A 81 -5.47 13.49 3.46
CA ALA A 81 -5.47 14.84 2.89
C ALA A 81 -4.15 15.20 2.19
N PRO A 82 -3.72 14.42 1.17
CA PRO A 82 -2.40 14.60 0.58
C PRO A 82 -2.30 15.97 -0.08
N LYS A 83 -1.22 16.69 0.23
CA LYS A 83 -0.95 18.01 -0.35
C LYS A 83 -0.32 17.92 -1.73
N ALA A 84 0.19 16.76 -2.09
CA ALA A 84 0.81 16.50 -3.37
C ALA A 84 0.50 15.07 -3.80
N MET A 85 0.49 14.85 -5.10
CA MET A 85 0.30 13.51 -5.67
C MET A 85 1.51 13.17 -6.55
N PRO A 86 2.07 11.95 -6.43
CA PRO A 86 1.71 10.91 -5.49
C PRO A 86 2.17 11.22 -4.06
N THR A 87 1.57 10.58 -3.08
CA THR A 87 2.07 10.57 -1.70
C THR A 87 2.13 9.14 -1.24
N SER A 88 3.25 8.73 -0.65
CA SER A 88 3.47 7.37 -0.23
C SER A 88 4.00 7.30 1.19
N TYR A 89 3.58 6.25 1.91
CA TYR A 89 3.97 6.00 3.28
C TYR A 89 4.47 4.57 3.42
N LEU A 90 5.62 4.40 4.06
CA LEU A 90 6.10 3.09 4.45
C LEU A 90 5.65 2.81 5.87
N ILE A 91 4.95 1.71 6.06
CA ILE A 91 4.33 1.32 7.33
C ILE A 91 4.96 0.01 7.79
N ASN A 92 5.44 -0.03 9.02
CA ASN A 92 6.09 -1.23 9.55
C ASN A 92 5.07 -2.30 9.96
N ARG A 93 5.57 -3.44 10.44
CA ARG A 93 4.73 -4.58 10.84
C ARG A 93 3.82 -4.26 12.03
N LYS A 94 4.14 -3.23 12.80
CA LYS A 94 3.32 -2.76 13.93
C LYS A 94 2.23 -1.78 13.50
N GLY A 95 2.21 -1.39 12.23
CA GLY A 95 1.26 -0.40 11.71
C GLY A 95 1.72 1.04 11.89
N GLU A 96 2.98 1.27 12.19
CA GLU A 96 3.55 2.60 12.39
C GLU A 96 4.12 3.13 11.07
N VAL A 97 3.84 4.39 10.76
CA VAL A 97 4.44 5.07 9.60
C VAL A 97 5.89 5.42 9.93
N ILE A 98 6.83 4.85 9.19
CA ILE A 98 8.26 5.06 9.41
C ILE A 98 8.93 5.94 8.35
N ALA A 99 8.27 6.17 7.22
CA ALA A 99 8.75 7.06 6.17
C ALA A 99 7.57 7.57 5.36
N GLY A 100 7.70 8.79 4.84
CA GLY A 100 6.71 9.38 3.95
C GLY A 100 7.41 10.17 2.86
N LYS A 101 6.86 10.12 1.64
CA LYS A 101 7.36 10.87 0.49
C LYS A 101 6.18 11.52 -0.23
N ALA A 102 6.26 12.83 -0.40
CA ALA A 102 5.33 13.60 -1.20
C ALA A 102 5.96 13.88 -2.57
N GLY A 103 5.19 13.65 -3.64
CA GLY A 103 5.68 13.78 -5.00
C GLY A 103 6.50 12.59 -5.47
N LEU A 104 7.02 12.68 -6.69
CA LEU A 104 7.81 11.62 -7.33
C LEU A 104 9.08 11.33 -6.53
N SER A 105 9.32 10.06 -6.21
CA SER A 105 10.48 9.62 -5.45
C SER A 105 11.04 8.33 -6.04
N ASP A 106 12.34 8.11 -5.82
CA ASP A 106 13.01 6.88 -6.26
C ASP A 106 12.89 5.80 -5.20
N TRP A 107 11.85 4.98 -5.32
CA TRP A 107 11.60 3.87 -4.40
C TRP A 107 12.53 2.68 -4.62
N LEU A 108 13.30 2.67 -5.73
CA LEU A 108 14.29 1.63 -6.00
C LEU A 108 15.71 2.05 -5.61
N SER A 109 15.87 3.21 -4.97
CA SER A 109 17.18 3.61 -4.43
C SER A 109 17.66 2.59 -3.40
N ALA A 110 18.98 2.49 -3.24
CA ALA A 110 19.56 1.61 -2.23
C ALA A 110 19.06 1.95 -0.83
N GLU A 111 18.90 3.24 -0.53
CA GLU A 111 18.39 3.70 0.75
C GLU A 111 16.98 3.14 1.03
N MET A 112 16.07 3.29 0.07
CA MET A 112 14.69 2.84 0.25
C MET A 112 14.59 1.32 0.30
N MET A 113 15.31 0.62 -0.58
CA MET A 113 15.31 -0.84 -0.58
C MET A 113 15.91 -1.40 0.70
N ASN A 114 16.98 -0.80 1.21
CA ASN A 114 17.58 -1.20 2.49
C ASN A 114 16.61 -0.97 3.66
N LEU A 115 15.87 0.11 3.62
CA LEU A 115 14.87 0.40 4.65
C LEU A 115 13.75 -0.66 4.65
N ILE A 116 13.23 -1.00 3.47
CA ILE A 116 12.22 -2.05 3.32
C ILE A 116 12.76 -3.39 3.82
N GLU A 117 13.94 -3.79 3.36
CA GLU A 117 14.57 -5.06 3.74
C GLU A 117 14.85 -5.12 5.24
N GLY A 118 15.28 -3.99 5.83
CA GLY A 118 15.49 -3.90 7.28
C GLY A 118 14.21 -4.17 8.07
N GLU A 119 13.09 -3.62 7.62
CA GLU A 119 11.80 -3.86 8.27
C GLU A 119 11.29 -5.28 8.05
N LEU A 120 11.55 -5.86 6.89
CA LEU A 120 11.16 -7.25 6.60
C LEU A 120 11.94 -8.25 7.46
N ARG A 121 13.17 -7.96 7.82
CA ARG A 121 13.99 -8.82 8.69
C ARG A 121 13.56 -8.81 10.15
N LYS A 122 12.82 -7.79 10.59
CA LYS A 122 12.33 -7.72 11.96
C LYS A 122 11.26 -8.79 12.18
N ALA A 123 11.39 -9.53 13.28
CA ALA A 123 10.40 -10.52 13.63
C ALA A 123 9.04 -9.86 13.84
N GLN A 124 8.00 -10.53 13.35
CA GLN A 124 6.64 -10.13 13.66
C GLN A 124 6.42 -10.35 15.16
N ALA A 125 6.18 -9.26 15.90
CA ALA A 125 5.83 -9.38 17.31
C ALA A 125 4.53 -10.18 17.44
N PRO A 126 4.44 -11.11 18.42
CA PRO A 126 3.19 -11.80 18.67
C PRO A 126 2.08 -10.78 18.88
N PHE A 127 1.02 -10.93 18.10
CA PHE A 127 -0.13 -10.05 18.26
C PHE A 127 -0.96 -10.58 19.42
N GLU A 128 -0.91 -9.89 20.55
CA GLU A 128 -1.81 -10.17 21.65
C GLU A 128 -3.10 -9.40 21.45
N LEU A 129 -4.18 -10.14 21.29
CA LEU A 129 -5.50 -9.54 21.27
C LEU A 129 -5.79 -8.88 22.63
N PRO A 130 -6.36 -7.67 22.62
CA PRO A 130 -6.88 -7.10 23.85
C PRO A 130 -7.84 -8.09 24.53
N LYS A 131 -7.81 -8.12 25.85
CA LYS A 131 -8.65 -9.02 26.64
C LYS A 131 -10.11 -8.81 26.25
N GLY A 132 -10.78 -9.91 25.87
CA GLY A 132 -12.17 -9.88 25.45
C GLY A 132 -12.42 -9.81 23.94
N MET A 133 -11.39 -9.67 23.13
CA MET A 133 -11.49 -9.74 21.67
C MET A 133 -11.28 -11.17 21.17
N GLN A 134 -12.05 -11.54 20.15
CA GLN A 134 -11.90 -12.84 19.49
C GLN A 134 -11.34 -12.63 18.09
N VAL A 135 -10.56 -13.62 17.61
CA VAL A 135 -10.11 -13.67 16.23
C VAL A 135 -11.33 -14.00 15.37
N ILE A 136 -11.64 -13.11 14.45
CA ILE A 136 -12.67 -13.37 13.44
C ILE A 136 -12.02 -14.05 12.26
N ASP A 137 -12.58 -15.19 11.83
CA ASP A 137 -12.09 -15.88 10.65
C ASP A 137 -12.16 -14.95 9.43
N ARG A 138 -11.16 -15.02 8.59
CA ARG A 138 -11.12 -14.25 7.34
C ARG A 138 -12.36 -14.47 6.48
N ASN A 139 -12.94 -15.65 6.56
CA ASN A 139 -14.13 -16.00 5.79
C ASN A 139 -15.39 -15.27 6.29
N ASP A 140 -15.35 -14.78 7.51
CA ASP A 140 -16.47 -14.05 8.11
C ASP A 140 -16.38 -12.54 7.88
N ILE A 141 -15.28 -12.07 7.34
CA ILE A 141 -15.09 -10.65 7.05
C ILE A 141 -15.61 -10.35 5.65
N HIS A 142 -16.94 -10.30 5.54
CA HIS A 142 -17.57 -9.83 4.32
C HIS A 142 -17.46 -8.30 4.27
N GLY A 143 -16.79 -7.80 3.23
CA GLY A 143 -16.63 -6.38 3.04
C GLY A 143 -15.63 -5.74 3.98
N GLY A 144 -14.60 -6.48 4.37
CA GLY A 144 -13.47 -5.91 5.12
C GLY A 144 -12.98 -4.63 4.46
N ILE A 145 -12.47 -3.72 5.26
CA ILE A 145 -12.04 -2.38 4.82
C ILE A 145 -11.12 -2.53 3.62
N ARG A 146 -11.65 -2.19 2.47
CA ARG A 146 -10.88 -2.06 1.24
C ARG A 146 -10.70 -0.59 0.99
N PHE A 147 -9.48 -0.21 0.89
CA PHE A 147 -9.18 1.14 0.46
C PHE A 147 -9.55 1.32 -0.99
#